data_5913fc0e27c4b8b1152f35f0dbeb3f3f
#
_entry.id   5913fc0e27c4b8b1152f35f0dbeb3f3f
#
_cell.length_a   1.000
_cell.length_b   1.000
_cell.length_c   1.000
_cell.angle_alpha   90.00
_cell.angle_beta   90.00
_cell.angle_gamma   90.00
#
_symmetry.space_group_name_H-M   'P 1'
#
loop_
_entity.id
_entity.type
_entity.pdbx_description
1 polymer ?
#
loop_
_entity_poly.entity_id
_entity_poly.type
_entity_poly.pdbx_seq_one_letter_code
_entity_poly.pdbx_strand_id
1 'polypeptide(L)'
;ILEEMIRKVPKMKVIVNGDDALSAYLAMDCGNPYVTYGISRPVIQSSANEIREGRFCKRCGERLVYSFYHYSQLGDYCCPKCGFKRPELTYDACDVRVDDQIAFTVEDRRIAANYKGFYNVYNILAAYAGVRTAGFKAEHFNDMLKKFNPENGRMEQFRINGTGVVLNLAKNPAGFNQNISAVMQDDTPKDIIIVINDNAQDGKDISWLWDVDFDLFAGKNIHSITVSGIRCQDMRLRLKYVDIPTMLENDVETAITKRIGDGVGNLYVLVNYTALFTTRNILKKLEGEK
;
A
#
# COMPACT_ATOMS: atom_id res chain seq x y z
N ILE A 1 7.63 -18.61 -14.01
CA ILE A 1 8.72 -18.78 -13.00
C ILE A 1 8.14 -19.27 -11.67
N LEU A 2 7.28 -18.50 -10.94
CA LEU A 2 6.75 -18.91 -9.63
C LEU A 2 5.98 -20.23 -9.69
N GLU A 3 5.08 -20.39 -10.66
CA GLU A 3 4.32 -21.63 -10.89
C GLU A 3 5.23 -22.84 -11.09
N GLU A 4 6.26 -22.70 -11.91
CA GLU A 4 7.25 -23.75 -12.17
C GLU A 4 8.05 -24.12 -10.91
N MET A 5 8.41 -23.12 -10.10
CA MET A 5 9.13 -23.37 -8.84
C MET A 5 8.25 -24.08 -7.81
N ILE A 6 7.00 -23.68 -7.69
CA ILE A 6 6.02 -24.30 -6.78
C ILE A 6 5.83 -25.79 -7.17
N ARG A 7 5.62 -26.08 -8.45
CA ARG A 7 5.46 -27.46 -8.96
C ARG A 7 6.68 -28.35 -8.73
N LYS A 8 7.91 -27.77 -8.68
CA LYS A 8 9.14 -28.53 -8.35
C LYS A 8 9.20 -29.04 -6.92
N VAL A 9 8.38 -28.49 -6.02
CA VAL A 9 8.34 -28.86 -4.60
C VAL A 9 6.90 -29.24 -4.21
N PRO A 10 6.39 -30.43 -4.61
CA PRO A 10 4.98 -30.79 -4.48
C PRO A 10 4.40 -30.78 -3.07
N LYS A 11 5.26 -30.91 -2.05
CA LYS A 11 4.84 -30.88 -0.62
C LYS A 11 4.87 -29.47 -0.02
N MET A 12 5.32 -28.47 -0.77
CA MET A 12 5.34 -27.09 -0.32
C MET A 12 3.91 -26.59 -0.14
N LYS A 13 3.59 -26.11 1.04
CA LYS A 13 2.30 -25.47 1.31
C LYS A 13 2.38 -24.00 0.91
N VAL A 14 1.45 -23.57 0.07
CA VAL A 14 1.39 -22.21 -0.47
C VAL A 14 0.36 -21.41 0.33
N ILE A 15 0.74 -20.23 0.82
CA ILE A 15 -0.17 -19.30 1.52
C ILE A 15 -0.41 -18.13 0.60
N VAL A 16 -1.66 -17.89 0.23
CA VAL A 16 -2.02 -16.86 -0.75
C VAL A 16 -3.17 -15.99 -0.29
N ASN A 17 -3.19 -14.77 -0.80
CA ASN A 17 -4.35 -13.90 -0.70
C ASN A 17 -5.46 -14.45 -1.61
N GLY A 18 -6.56 -14.93 -1.01
CA GLY A 18 -7.71 -15.48 -1.74
C GLY A 18 -8.51 -14.40 -2.48
N ASP A 19 -8.42 -13.14 -2.03
CA ASP A 19 -9.08 -11.99 -2.66
C ASP A 19 -8.33 -11.48 -3.90
N ASP A 20 -7.09 -11.98 -4.14
CA ASP A 20 -6.32 -11.69 -5.35
C ASP A 20 -6.44 -12.83 -6.36
N ALA A 21 -7.12 -12.57 -7.46
CA ALA A 21 -7.36 -13.56 -8.50
C ALA A 21 -6.08 -14.16 -9.11
N LEU A 22 -4.98 -13.40 -9.13
CA LEU A 22 -3.70 -13.89 -9.67
C LEU A 22 -3.02 -14.86 -8.70
N SER A 23 -2.96 -14.51 -7.42
CA SER A 23 -2.37 -15.36 -6.37
C SER A 23 -3.21 -16.63 -6.15
N ALA A 24 -4.53 -16.50 -6.13
CA ALA A 24 -5.44 -17.64 -6.00
C ALA A 24 -5.33 -18.61 -7.18
N TYR A 25 -5.28 -18.08 -8.42
CA TYR A 25 -5.04 -18.91 -9.60
C TYR A 25 -3.76 -19.72 -9.45
N LEU A 26 -2.66 -19.08 -9.09
CA LEU A 26 -1.37 -19.73 -8.91
C LEU A 26 -1.44 -20.89 -7.91
N ALA A 27 -2.08 -20.69 -6.76
CA ALA A 27 -2.22 -21.71 -5.72
C ALA A 27 -3.12 -22.88 -6.18
N MET A 28 -4.27 -22.56 -6.79
CA MET A 28 -5.26 -23.57 -7.20
C MET A 28 -4.78 -24.43 -8.37
N ASP A 29 -3.96 -23.89 -9.29
CA ASP A 29 -3.55 -24.59 -10.50
C ASP A 29 -2.17 -25.28 -10.40
N CYS A 30 -1.39 -25.04 -9.33
CA CYS A 30 -0.11 -25.71 -9.12
C CYS A 30 -0.23 -27.14 -8.61
N GLY A 31 -1.36 -27.53 -8.02
CA GLY A 31 -1.58 -28.85 -7.43
C GLY A 31 -0.93 -29.04 -6.05
N ASN A 32 -0.32 -28.03 -5.49
CA ASN A 32 0.26 -28.02 -4.16
C ASN A 32 -0.81 -27.82 -3.06
N PRO A 33 -0.59 -28.29 -1.83
CA PRO A 33 -1.42 -27.88 -0.71
C PRO A 33 -1.39 -26.36 -0.55
N TYR A 34 -2.54 -25.73 -0.37
CA TYR A 34 -2.58 -24.28 -0.20
C TYR A 34 -3.51 -23.87 0.96
N VAL A 35 -3.28 -22.67 1.44
CA VAL A 35 -4.04 -21.98 2.47
C VAL A 35 -4.34 -20.57 1.97
N THR A 36 -5.55 -20.12 2.21
CA THR A 36 -6.03 -18.83 1.74
C THR A 36 -6.31 -17.88 2.90
N TYR A 37 -6.04 -16.62 2.72
CA TYR A 37 -6.50 -15.57 3.63
C TYR A 37 -7.17 -14.46 2.83
N GLY A 38 -8.06 -13.71 3.47
CA GLY A 38 -8.77 -12.61 2.83
C GLY A 38 -9.84 -12.01 3.73
N ILE A 39 -10.71 -11.19 3.14
CA ILE A 39 -11.79 -10.48 3.81
C ILE A 39 -13.08 -10.75 3.06
N SER A 40 -13.99 -11.51 3.64
CA SER A 40 -15.19 -12.01 2.95
C SER A 40 -16.30 -10.98 2.76
N ARG A 41 -16.23 -9.84 3.44
CA ARG A 41 -17.26 -8.78 3.38
C ARG A 41 -16.67 -7.46 2.91
N PRO A 42 -17.45 -6.63 2.18
CA PRO A 42 -16.99 -5.30 1.80
C PRO A 42 -16.75 -4.43 3.04
N VAL A 43 -15.59 -3.77 3.11
CA VAL A 43 -15.19 -2.90 4.23
C VAL A 43 -15.08 -1.46 3.76
N ILE A 44 -14.47 -1.24 2.59
CA ILE A 44 -14.30 0.06 1.96
C ILE A 44 -14.91 0.03 0.56
N GLN A 45 -15.33 1.17 0.07
CA GLN A 45 -15.70 1.31 -1.34
C GLN A 45 -14.48 1.75 -2.12
N SER A 46 -14.01 0.89 -3.01
CA SER A 46 -12.95 1.22 -3.96
C SER A 46 -13.49 2.18 -5.04
N SER A 47 -12.66 3.11 -5.49
CA SER A 47 -13.00 3.94 -6.64
C SER A 47 -13.13 3.08 -7.91
N ALA A 48 -14.08 3.45 -8.78
CA ALA A 48 -14.33 2.71 -10.02
C ALA A 48 -13.15 2.77 -11.03
N ASN A 49 -12.21 3.69 -10.84
CA ASN A 49 -11.14 4.01 -11.79
C ASN A 49 -9.80 3.36 -11.49
N GLU A 50 -9.66 2.58 -10.43
CA GLU A 50 -8.40 1.91 -10.13
C GLU A 50 -7.99 0.94 -11.24
N ILE A 51 -6.71 1.00 -11.62
CA ILE A 51 -6.11 0.02 -12.52
C ILE A 51 -6.05 -1.33 -11.82
N ARG A 52 -6.62 -2.34 -12.47
CA ARG A 52 -6.73 -3.70 -11.94
C ARG A 52 -5.98 -4.67 -12.82
N GLU A 53 -4.83 -5.13 -12.37
CA GLU A 53 -4.02 -6.13 -13.08
C GLU A 53 -4.76 -7.48 -13.21
N GLY A 54 -5.60 -7.81 -12.23
CA GLY A 54 -6.40 -9.04 -12.18
C GLY A 54 -7.73 -9.01 -12.92
N ARG A 55 -7.89 -8.19 -13.98
CA ARG A 55 -9.18 -8.05 -14.71
C ARG A 55 -9.64 -9.31 -15.42
N PHE A 56 -8.70 -10.12 -15.88
CA PHE A 56 -9.00 -11.24 -16.77
C PHE A 56 -8.66 -12.58 -16.11
N CYS A 57 -9.55 -13.53 -16.31
CA CYS A 57 -9.39 -14.89 -15.83
C CYS A 57 -8.14 -15.55 -16.44
N LYS A 58 -7.24 -16.02 -15.59
CA LYS A 58 -6.01 -16.71 -16.06
C LYS A 58 -6.26 -18.06 -16.70
N ARG A 59 -7.44 -18.67 -16.47
CA ARG A 59 -7.80 -19.95 -17.09
C ARG A 59 -8.32 -19.81 -18.52
N CYS A 60 -9.11 -18.76 -18.80
CA CYS A 60 -9.82 -18.69 -20.10
C CYS A 60 -9.78 -17.32 -20.78
N GLY A 61 -9.13 -16.31 -20.19
CA GLY A 61 -9.00 -14.97 -20.74
C GLY A 61 -10.27 -14.10 -20.61
N GLU A 62 -11.38 -14.61 -20.09
CA GLU A 62 -12.63 -13.87 -19.94
C GLU A 62 -12.50 -12.82 -18.84
N ARG A 63 -13.25 -11.71 -18.95
CA ARG A 63 -13.28 -10.67 -17.93
C ARG A 63 -13.92 -11.20 -16.65
N LEU A 64 -13.26 -10.98 -15.50
CA LEU A 64 -13.80 -11.33 -14.20
C LEU A 64 -14.91 -10.34 -13.78
N VAL A 65 -15.93 -10.88 -13.13
CA VAL A 65 -16.99 -10.11 -12.48
C VAL A 65 -16.73 -10.10 -10.98
N TYR A 66 -16.85 -8.93 -10.37
CA TYR A 66 -16.64 -8.75 -8.94
C TYR A 66 -17.95 -8.37 -8.26
N SER A 67 -18.26 -8.97 -7.14
CA SER A 67 -19.37 -8.57 -6.28
C SER A 67 -19.00 -7.36 -5.43
N PHE A 68 -17.73 -7.27 -5.01
CA PHE A 68 -17.15 -6.09 -4.37
C PHE A 68 -15.64 -6.04 -4.58
N TYR A 69 -15.08 -4.86 -4.38
CA TYR A 69 -13.64 -4.60 -4.33
C TYR A 69 -13.27 -3.96 -3.00
N HIS A 70 -12.07 -4.24 -2.50
CA HIS A 70 -11.48 -3.49 -1.42
C HIS A 70 -10.55 -2.38 -1.95
N TYR A 71 -9.51 -2.76 -2.67
CA TYR A 71 -8.65 -1.85 -3.44
C TYR A 71 -7.93 -2.63 -4.54
N SER A 72 -7.51 -1.95 -5.60
CA SER A 72 -6.91 -2.59 -6.78
C SER A 72 -7.78 -3.76 -7.26
N GLN A 73 -7.22 -4.96 -7.39
CA GLN A 73 -7.93 -6.17 -7.80
C GLN A 73 -8.40 -7.05 -6.65
N LEU A 74 -8.22 -6.63 -5.40
CA LEU A 74 -8.60 -7.44 -4.24
C LEU A 74 -10.10 -7.34 -3.97
N GLY A 75 -10.74 -8.51 -3.90
CA GLY A 75 -12.17 -8.58 -3.64
C GLY A 75 -12.78 -9.94 -3.92
N ASP A 76 -14.09 -9.99 -4.04
CA ASP A 76 -14.81 -11.20 -4.38
C ASP A 76 -15.11 -11.25 -5.88
N TYR A 77 -14.54 -12.23 -6.56
CA TYR A 77 -14.55 -12.35 -8.02
C TYR A 77 -15.03 -13.71 -8.49
N CYS A 78 -15.62 -13.71 -9.68
CA CYS A 78 -15.89 -14.94 -10.45
C CYS A 78 -15.71 -14.73 -11.94
N CYS A 79 -15.39 -15.81 -12.65
CA CYS A 79 -15.36 -15.87 -14.11
C CYS A 79 -16.71 -16.38 -14.62
N PRO A 80 -17.47 -15.60 -15.38
CA PRO A 80 -18.77 -16.04 -15.89
C PRO A 80 -18.68 -17.17 -16.94
N LYS A 81 -17.50 -17.35 -17.57
CA LYS A 81 -17.28 -18.32 -18.62
C LYS A 81 -16.82 -19.69 -18.11
N CYS A 82 -15.82 -19.75 -17.23
CA CYS A 82 -15.22 -21.02 -16.80
C CYS A 82 -15.47 -21.36 -15.33
N GLY A 83 -16.19 -20.53 -14.59
CA GLY A 83 -16.51 -20.76 -13.20
C GLY A 83 -15.34 -20.57 -12.23
N PHE A 84 -14.15 -20.11 -12.69
CA PHE A 84 -13.07 -19.73 -11.79
C PHE A 84 -13.54 -18.63 -10.84
N LYS A 85 -13.40 -18.84 -9.56
CA LYS A 85 -13.88 -17.90 -8.53
C LYS A 85 -12.95 -17.84 -7.34
N ARG A 86 -13.15 -16.84 -6.52
CA ARG A 86 -12.48 -16.71 -5.22
C ARG A 86 -12.62 -18.02 -4.43
N PRO A 87 -11.50 -18.58 -3.93
CA PRO A 87 -11.54 -19.77 -3.09
C PRO A 87 -12.20 -19.47 -1.73
N GLU A 88 -12.65 -20.49 -1.04
CA GLU A 88 -13.02 -20.39 0.36
C GLU A 88 -11.81 -19.93 1.19
N LEU A 89 -12.03 -19.00 2.13
CA LEU A 89 -10.96 -18.45 2.93
C LEU A 89 -10.71 -19.31 4.16
N THR A 90 -9.47 -19.78 4.31
CA THR A 90 -9.04 -20.50 5.53
C THR A 90 -8.94 -19.53 6.72
N TYR A 91 -8.40 -18.34 6.46
CA TYR A 91 -8.30 -17.26 7.45
C TYR A 91 -9.07 -16.05 6.91
N ASP A 92 -10.30 -15.92 7.39
CA ASP A 92 -11.19 -14.81 7.02
C ASP A 92 -11.16 -13.72 8.10
N ALA A 93 -10.81 -12.49 7.70
CA ALA A 93 -10.92 -11.36 8.60
C ALA A 93 -12.34 -10.80 8.59
N CYS A 94 -12.98 -10.86 9.74
CA CYS A 94 -14.32 -10.34 10.00
C CYS A 94 -14.25 -9.08 10.88
N ASP A 95 -15.34 -8.30 10.92
CA ASP A 95 -15.47 -7.09 11.75
C ASP A 95 -14.30 -6.12 11.59
N VAL A 96 -13.86 -5.95 10.35
CA VAL A 96 -12.70 -5.11 10.02
C VAL A 96 -13.04 -3.64 10.24
N ARG A 97 -12.21 -2.95 11.01
CA ARG A 97 -12.25 -1.51 11.24
C ARG A 97 -10.87 -0.92 10.97
N VAL A 98 -10.85 0.21 10.30
CA VAL A 98 -9.64 0.96 9.94
C VAL A 98 -9.92 2.43 10.22
N ASP A 99 -9.83 2.80 11.49
CA ASP A 99 -10.00 4.17 11.96
C ASP A 99 -8.62 4.67 12.47
N ASP A 100 -8.50 5.04 13.74
CA ASP A 100 -7.23 5.40 14.37
C ASP A 100 -6.30 4.19 14.53
N GLN A 101 -6.87 3.00 14.57
CA GLN A 101 -6.16 1.72 14.61
C GLN A 101 -6.84 0.70 13.70
N ILE A 102 -6.08 -0.28 13.27
CA ILE A 102 -6.62 -1.46 12.57
C ILE A 102 -7.11 -2.45 13.61
N ALA A 103 -8.33 -2.95 13.43
CA ALA A 103 -8.85 -4.04 14.23
C ALA A 103 -9.73 -4.96 13.39
N PHE A 104 -9.60 -6.27 13.58
CA PHE A 104 -10.43 -7.31 12.96
C PHE A 104 -10.48 -8.59 13.80
N THR A 105 -11.38 -9.47 13.46
CA THR A 105 -11.48 -10.80 14.09
C THR A 105 -11.09 -11.88 13.09
N VAL A 106 -10.28 -12.84 13.49
CA VAL A 106 -9.92 -14.03 12.70
C VAL A 106 -9.83 -15.25 13.64
N GLU A 107 -10.43 -16.37 13.26
CA GLU A 107 -10.52 -17.58 14.13
C GLU A 107 -10.95 -17.25 15.58
N ASP A 108 -11.99 -16.42 15.75
CA ASP A 108 -12.51 -15.95 17.05
C ASP A 108 -11.51 -15.10 17.88
N ARG A 109 -10.39 -14.70 17.29
CA ARG A 109 -9.39 -13.82 17.91
C ARG A 109 -9.54 -12.40 17.44
N ARG A 110 -9.66 -11.48 18.38
CA ARG A 110 -9.57 -10.05 18.08
C ARG A 110 -8.11 -9.65 17.87
N ILE A 111 -7.80 -9.19 16.69
CA ILE A 111 -6.49 -8.62 16.32
C ILE A 111 -6.61 -7.09 16.35
N ALA A 112 -5.63 -6.41 16.92
CA ALA A 112 -5.57 -4.96 16.95
C ALA A 112 -4.13 -4.47 16.79
N ALA A 113 -3.95 -3.44 15.98
CA ALA A 113 -2.64 -2.85 15.69
C ALA A 113 -2.76 -1.33 15.48
N ASN A 114 -1.81 -0.58 16.03
CA ASN A 114 -1.73 0.87 15.87
C ASN A 114 -1.12 1.25 14.52
N TYR A 115 -1.69 0.71 13.44
CA TYR A 115 -1.27 1.00 12.07
C TYR A 115 -2.40 1.70 11.34
N LYS A 116 -2.03 2.50 10.36
CA LYS A 116 -2.97 3.14 9.42
C LYS A 116 -2.87 2.46 8.05
N GLY A 117 -3.88 2.68 7.23
CA GLY A 117 -3.95 2.16 5.86
C GLY A 117 -4.53 0.75 5.77
N PHE A 118 -5.59 0.62 4.99
CA PHE A 118 -6.36 -0.61 4.85
C PHE A 118 -5.52 -1.80 4.35
N TYR A 119 -4.51 -1.56 3.51
CA TYR A 119 -3.60 -2.62 3.04
C TYR A 119 -2.88 -3.37 4.17
N ASN A 120 -2.70 -2.73 5.34
CA ASN A 120 -2.09 -3.38 6.50
C ASN A 120 -2.99 -4.44 7.13
N VAL A 121 -4.31 -4.42 6.91
CA VAL A 121 -5.19 -5.53 7.29
C VAL A 121 -4.71 -6.81 6.60
N TYR A 122 -4.48 -6.76 5.29
CA TYR A 122 -3.97 -7.91 4.54
C TYR A 122 -2.56 -8.33 4.96
N ASN A 123 -1.67 -7.36 5.23
CA ASN A 123 -0.32 -7.67 5.71
C ASN A 123 -0.33 -8.39 7.06
N ILE A 124 -1.14 -7.91 8.01
CA ILE A 124 -1.29 -8.53 9.34
C ILE A 124 -1.94 -9.90 9.21
N LEU A 125 -2.98 -10.01 8.39
CA LEU A 125 -3.68 -11.28 8.15
C LEU A 125 -2.78 -12.31 7.45
N ALA A 126 -1.93 -11.89 6.51
CA ALA A 126 -0.92 -12.74 5.88
C ALA A 126 0.09 -13.28 6.91
N ALA A 127 0.59 -12.41 7.80
CA ALA A 127 1.49 -12.80 8.87
C ALA A 127 0.80 -13.79 9.84
N TYR A 128 -0.45 -13.51 10.19
CA TYR A 128 -1.25 -14.43 11.01
C TYR A 128 -1.42 -15.80 10.36
N ALA A 129 -1.81 -15.83 9.08
CA ALA A 129 -1.94 -17.06 8.30
C ALA A 129 -0.62 -17.85 8.24
N GLY A 130 0.51 -17.14 8.10
CA GLY A 130 1.85 -17.74 8.15
C GLY A 130 2.14 -18.43 9.48
N VAL A 131 1.94 -17.72 10.58
CA VAL A 131 2.14 -18.23 11.96
C VAL A 131 1.27 -19.46 12.22
N ARG A 132 -0.02 -19.38 11.88
CA ARG A 132 -0.97 -20.48 12.08
C ARG A 132 -0.64 -21.68 11.20
N THR A 133 -0.30 -21.46 9.95
CA THR A 133 0.06 -22.54 9.00
C THR A 133 1.35 -23.24 9.40
N ALA A 134 2.29 -22.52 10.05
CA ALA A 134 3.50 -23.10 10.63
C ALA A 134 3.25 -23.88 11.93
N GLY A 135 2.00 -23.95 12.43
CA GLY A 135 1.62 -24.73 13.60
C GLY A 135 1.65 -23.98 14.94
N PHE A 136 1.92 -22.68 14.94
CA PHE A 136 1.90 -21.88 16.16
C PHE A 136 0.49 -21.42 16.54
N LYS A 137 0.23 -21.30 17.84
CA LYS A 137 -1.11 -20.95 18.38
C LYS A 137 -1.47 -19.46 18.26
N ALA A 138 -0.52 -18.59 17.93
CA ALA A 138 -0.69 -17.13 17.81
C ALA A 138 -1.27 -16.43 19.07
N GLU A 139 -1.05 -16.99 20.28
CA GLU A 139 -1.55 -16.43 21.54
C GLU A 139 -0.98 -15.03 21.82
N HIS A 140 0.28 -14.80 21.50
CA HIS A 140 0.99 -13.53 21.70
C HIS A 140 1.06 -12.64 20.45
N PHE A 141 0.22 -12.92 19.44
CA PHE A 141 0.29 -12.20 18.16
C PHE A 141 0.06 -10.69 18.34
N ASN A 142 -0.95 -10.29 19.13
CA ASN A 142 -1.20 -8.88 19.45
C ASN A 142 -0.04 -8.22 20.21
N ASP A 143 0.65 -8.95 21.09
CA ASP A 143 1.79 -8.40 21.83
C ASP A 143 2.99 -8.16 20.92
N MET A 144 3.16 -9.02 19.92
CA MET A 144 4.17 -8.82 18.87
C MET A 144 3.82 -7.63 17.98
N LEU A 145 2.55 -7.46 17.60
CA LEU A 145 2.10 -6.30 16.82
C LEU A 145 2.32 -4.98 17.56
N LYS A 146 2.10 -4.94 18.88
CA LYS A 146 2.37 -3.73 19.68
C LYS A 146 3.85 -3.35 19.72
N LYS A 147 4.74 -4.33 19.66
CA LYS A 147 6.20 -4.13 19.67
C LYS A 147 6.76 -3.84 18.28
N PHE A 148 6.03 -4.19 17.23
CA PHE A 148 6.45 -3.97 15.86
C PHE A 148 6.28 -2.48 15.53
N ASN A 149 7.40 -1.83 15.24
CA ASN A 149 7.39 -0.48 14.70
C ASN A 149 7.57 -0.58 13.18
N PRO A 150 6.59 -0.14 12.35
CA PRO A 150 6.76 -0.11 10.92
C PRO A 150 7.84 0.90 10.56
N GLU A 151 9.08 0.42 10.47
CA GLU A 151 10.22 1.18 9.97
C GLU A 151 10.26 1.09 8.43
N ASN A 152 11.18 1.84 7.82
CA ASN A 152 11.45 1.79 6.38
C ASN A 152 10.38 2.41 5.49
N GLY A 153 9.90 3.61 5.86
CA GLY A 153 9.06 4.44 4.99
C GLY A 153 7.65 3.89 4.78
N ARG A 154 7.08 3.23 5.78
CA ARG A 154 5.66 2.85 5.77
C ARG A 154 4.90 3.63 6.81
N MET A 155 4.42 4.83 6.44
CA MET A 155 3.80 5.79 7.37
C MET A 155 4.72 6.10 8.56
N GLU A 156 6.04 6.18 8.30
CA GLU A 156 7.04 6.47 9.33
C GLU A 156 6.88 7.93 9.77
N GLN A 157 6.74 8.15 11.08
CA GLN A 157 6.42 9.45 11.66
C GLN A 157 7.65 10.09 12.29
N PHE A 158 7.81 11.39 12.06
CA PHE A 158 8.83 12.24 12.66
C PHE A 158 8.18 13.49 13.23
N ARG A 159 8.82 14.09 14.23
CA ARG A 159 8.40 15.36 14.81
C ARG A 159 9.52 16.39 14.73
N ILE A 160 9.42 17.33 13.80
CA ILE A 160 10.49 18.28 13.53
C ILE A 160 9.96 19.71 13.75
N ASN A 161 10.55 20.44 14.69
CA ASN A 161 10.16 21.81 15.06
C ASN A 161 8.64 22.00 15.29
N GLY A 162 7.99 20.98 15.86
CA GLY A 162 6.55 20.99 16.10
C GLY A 162 5.69 20.50 14.94
N THR A 163 6.24 20.38 13.73
CA THR A 163 5.55 19.84 12.55
C THR A 163 5.56 18.31 12.56
N GLY A 164 4.39 17.70 12.36
CA GLY A 164 4.28 16.26 12.09
C GLY A 164 4.72 15.96 10.67
N VAL A 165 5.70 15.06 10.50
CA VAL A 165 6.18 14.64 9.17
C VAL A 165 5.95 13.16 9.00
N VAL A 166 5.34 12.76 7.87
CA VAL A 166 5.06 11.36 7.54
C VAL A 166 5.81 10.98 6.28
N LEU A 167 6.75 10.04 6.40
CA LEU A 167 7.50 9.48 5.27
C LEU A 167 6.84 8.20 4.78
N ASN A 168 6.54 8.11 3.49
CA ASN A 168 5.93 6.92 2.92
C ASN A 168 6.52 6.52 1.57
N LEU A 169 6.74 5.21 1.41
CA LEU A 169 7.25 4.60 0.17
C LEU A 169 6.13 4.46 -0.86
N ALA A 170 6.35 4.93 -2.07
CA ALA A 170 5.45 4.86 -3.21
C ALA A 170 6.24 4.50 -4.48
N LYS A 171 6.26 3.24 -4.88
CA LYS A 171 7.11 2.74 -5.99
C LYS A 171 6.34 2.09 -7.15
N ASN A 172 5.03 2.12 -7.10
CA ASN A 172 4.14 1.60 -8.14
C ASN A 172 2.75 2.25 -8.01
N PRO A 173 1.87 2.15 -9.02
CA PRO A 173 0.56 2.80 -9.00
C PRO A 173 -0.30 2.42 -7.79
N ALA A 174 -0.42 1.13 -7.49
CA ALA A 174 -1.26 0.66 -6.39
C ALA A 174 -0.78 1.20 -5.03
N GLY A 175 0.54 1.17 -4.77
CA GLY A 175 1.13 1.73 -3.55
C GLY A 175 0.97 3.24 -3.47
N PHE A 176 1.09 3.95 -4.60
CA PHE A 176 0.92 5.40 -4.63
C PHE A 176 -0.53 5.80 -4.35
N ASN A 177 -1.51 5.11 -4.97
CA ASN A 177 -2.93 5.36 -4.74
C ASN A 177 -3.33 5.10 -3.28
N GLN A 178 -2.77 4.07 -2.64
CA GLN A 178 -2.97 3.85 -1.20
C GLN A 178 -2.38 4.98 -0.34
N ASN A 179 -1.22 5.53 -0.73
CA ASN A 179 -0.63 6.68 -0.05
C ASN A 179 -1.48 7.94 -0.23
N ILE A 180 -1.99 8.19 -1.43
CA ILE A 180 -2.92 9.30 -1.69
C ILE A 180 -4.17 9.14 -0.81
N SER A 181 -4.76 7.96 -0.77
CA SER A 181 -5.94 7.68 0.07
C SER A 181 -5.66 7.96 1.55
N ALA A 182 -4.49 7.55 2.06
CA ALA A 182 -4.10 7.80 3.45
C ALA A 182 -3.86 9.29 3.74
N VAL A 183 -3.23 10.03 2.82
CA VAL A 183 -3.05 11.49 2.91
C VAL A 183 -4.39 12.23 2.91
N MET A 184 -5.33 11.79 2.08
CA MET A 184 -6.65 12.41 1.95
C MET A 184 -7.61 12.11 3.11
N GLN A 185 -7.31 11.10 3.95
CA GLN A 185 -8.04 10.84 5.20
C GLN A 185 -7.66 11.82 6.33
N ASP A 186 -6.55 12.53 6.20
CA ASP A 186 -6.18 13.59 7.12
C ASP A 186 -6.91 14.89 6.76
N ASP A 187 -7.82 15.34 7.59
CA ASP A 187 -8.60 16.56 7.37
C ASP A 187 -7.85 17.85 7.76
N THR A 188 -6.63 17.75 8.30
CA THR A 188 -5.81 18.91 8.65
C THR A 188 -5.15 19.55 7.42
N PRO A 189 -4.84 20.86 7.44
CA PRO A 189 -4.00 21.46 6.40
C PRO A 189 -2.66 20.73 6.30
N LYS A 190 -2.19 20.49 5.07
CA LYS A 190 -0.98 19.70 4.84
C LYS A 190 -0.20 20.16 3.62
N ASP A 191 1.09 19.93 3.69
CA ASP A 191 2.00 20.01 2.55
C ASP A 191 2.41 18.61 2.09
N ILE A 192 2.69 18.47 0.80
CA ILE A 192 3.11 17.20 0.21
C ILE A 192 4.43 17.41 -0.53
N ILE A 193 5.41 16.55 -0.31
CA ILE A 193 6.63 16.45 -1.11
C ILE A 193 6.61 15.11 -1.82
N ILE A 194 6.81 15.10 -3.13
CA ILE A 194 6.92 13.89 -3.95
C ILE A 194 8.33 13.82 -4.50
N VAL A 195 9.07 12.75 -4.17
CA VAL A 195 10.46 12.52 -4.60
C VAL A 195 10.53 11.31 -5.50
N ILE A 196 10.86 11.51 -6.77
CA ILE A 196 10.97 10.44 -7.76
C ILE A 196 12.38 10.38 -8.34
N ASN A 197 13.01 9.21 -8.25
CA ASN A 197 14.27 8.88 -8.86
C ASN A 197 14.09 7.76 -9.91
N ASP A 198 15.11 7.55 -10.75
CA ASP A 198 15.18 6.47 -11.74
C ASP A 198 16.52 5.74 -11.69
N ASN A 199 17.08 5.58 -10.48
CA ASN A 199 18.26 4.77 -10.28
C ASN A 199 18.01 3.29 -10.63
N ALA A 200 19.05 2.47 -10.74
CA ALA A 200 18.93 1.07 -11.15
C ALA A 200 17.94 0.26 -10.30
N GLN A 201 17.84 0.57 -9.00
CA GLN A 201 16.92 -0.12 -8.07
C GLN A 201 15.47 0.37 -8.17
N ASP A 202 15.23 1.57 -8.71
CA ASP A 202 13.88 2.10 -8.97
C ASP A 202 13.30 1.56 -10.27
N GLY A 203 14.17 1.16 -11.21
CA GLY A 203 13.84 0.95 -12.59
C GLY A 203 13.86 2.28 -13.39
N LYS A 204 14.30 2.21 -14.64
CA LYS A 204 14.36 3.40 -15.50
C LYS A 204 13.00 3.82 -16.08
N ASP A 205 12.06 2.88 -16.11
CA ASP A 205 10.72 3.13 -16.59
C ASP A 205 9.87 3.77 -15.49
N ILE A 206 9.53 5.03 -15.68
CA ILE A 206 8.66 5.81 -14.81
C ILE A 206 7.26 6.02 -15.40
N SER A 207 6.91 5.32 -16.49
CA SER A 207 5.60 5.46 -17.14
C SER A 207 4.44 5.10 -16.21
N TRP A 208 4.68 4.28 -15.20
CA TRP A 208 3.72 3.94 -14.16
C TRP A 208 3.15 5.16 -13.41
N LEU A 209 3.82 6.32 -13.43
CA LEU A 209 3.29 7.56 -12.86
C LEU A 209 1.99 8.01 -13.55
N TRP A 210 1.76 7.60 -14.82
CA TRP A 210 0.54 7.91 -15.56
C TRP A 210 -0.65 7.07 -15.13
N ASP A 211 -0.41 5.97 -14.43
CA ASP A 211 -1.41 5.05 -13.90
C ASP A 211 -1.84 5.39 -12.46
N VAL A 212 -1.28 6.46 -11.88
CA VAL A 212 -1.62 6.94 -10.53
C VAL A 212 -2.74 7.98 -10.59
N ASP A 213 -3.70 7.88 -9.67
CA ASP A 213 -4.89 8.75 -9.57
C ASP A 213 -4.55 10.08 -8.84
N PHE A 214 -3.61 10.85 -9.40
CA PHE A 214 -3.19 12.13 -8.80
C PHE A 214 -4.30 13.19 -8.74
N ASP A 215 -5.34 13.06 -9.55
CA ASP A 215 -6.54 13.92 -9.52
C ASP A 215 -7.18 13.97 -8.12
N LEU A 216 -7.00 12.94 -7.32
CA LEU A 216 -7.47 12.90 -5.93
C LEU A 216 -6.80 13.97 -5.05
N PHE A 217 -5.63 14.48 -5.43
CA PHE A 217 -4.98 15.61 -4.76
C PHE A 217 -5.66 16.97 -5.04
N ALA A 218 -6.59 17.06 -5.97
CA ALA A 218 -7.40 18.26 -6.18
C ALA A 218 -8.38 18.53 -5.00
N GLY A 219 -8.29 17.74 -3.93
CA GLY A 219 -9.10 17.86 -2.73
C GLY A 219 -8.75 19.07 -1.86
N LYS A 220 -9.59 19.29 -0.86
CA LYS A 220 -9.44 20.35 0.14
C LYS A 220 -8.28 20.03 1.11
N ASN A 221 -7.70 21.09 1.72
CA ASN A 221 -6.69 21.00 2.78
C ASN A 221 -5.26 20.62 2.32
N ILE A 222 -4.97 20.61 1.02
CA ILE A 222 -3.59 20.59 0.53
C ILE A 222 -3.16 22.04 0.30
N HIS A 223 -2.19 22.50 1.09
CA HIS A 223 -1.66 23.85 0.98
C HIS A 223 -0.67 23.96 -0.17
N SER A 224 0.26 23.01 -0.29
CA SER A 224 1.19 22.97 -1.44
C SER A 224 1.65 21.54 -1.77
N ILE A 225 2.06 21.37 -3.04
CA ILE A 225 2.75 20.16 -3.50
C ILE A 225 4.10 20.57 -4.08
N THR A 226 5.18 20.01 -3.53
CA THR A 226 6.55 20.19 -4.03
C THR A 226 7.02 18.88 -4.67
N VAL A 227 7.62 18.98 -5.85
CA VAL A 227 8.22 17.83 -6.53
C VAL A 227 9.74 17.93 -6.49
N SER A 228 10.41 16.81 -6.19
CA SER A 228 11.84 16.72 -5.98
C SER A 228 12.43 15.43 -6.56
N GLY A 229 13.76 15.29 -6.48
CA GLY A 229 14.48 14.12 -6.98
C GLY A 229 14.86 14.22 -8.46
N ILE A 230 15.48 13.17 -8.99
CA ILE A 230 16.04 13.14 -10.36
C ILE A 230 14.95 13.37 -11.43
N ARG A 231 13.75 12.84 -11.21
CA ARG A 231 12.60 12.88 -12.14
C ARG A 231 11.54 13.91 -11.73
N CYS A 232 11.95 14.96 -11.01
CA CYS A 232 11.02 16.00 -10.55
C CYS A 232 10.30 16.72 -11.71
N GLN A 233 10.94 16.88 -12.86
CA GLN A 233 10.31 17.50 -14.04
C GLN A 233 9.21 16.61 -14.64
N ASP A 234 9.44 15.30 -14.71
CA ASP A 234 8.43 14.34 -15.19
C ASP A 234 7.24 14.32 -14.23
N MET A 235 7.51 14.33 -12.93
CA MET A 235 6.44 14.39 -11.91
C MET A 235 5.67 15.71 -11.99
N ARG A 236 6.35 16.84 -12.20
CA ARG A 236 5.72 18.14 -12.44
C ARG A 236 4.84 18.12 -13.68
N LEU A 237 5.34 17.54 -14.78
CA LEU A 237 4.57 17.38 -16.00
C LEU A 237 3.31 16.54 -15.75
N ARG A 238 3.44 15.41 -15.06
CA ARG A 238 2.29 14.54 -14.73
C ARG A 238 1.21 15.26 -13.90
N LEU A 239 1.61 16.03 -12.90
CA LEU A 239 0.67 16.80 -12.07
C LEU A 239 0.01 17.95 -12.84
N LYS A 240 0.72 18.56 -13.79
CA LYS A 240 0.15 19.57 -14.68
C LYS A 240 -1.00 19.02 -15.53
N TYR A 241 -0.97 17.75 -15.93
CA TYR A 241 -2.05 17.10 -16.70
C TYR A 241 -3.33 16.87 -15.90
N VAL A 242 -3.28 17.01 -14.60
CA VAL A 242 -4.44 16.97 -13.70
C VAL A 242 -4.68 18.32 -13.01
N ASP A 243 -4.18 19.40 -13.63
CA ASP A 243 -4.34 20.80 -13.20
C ASP A 243 -3.91 21.09 -11.74
N ILE A 244 -2.93 20.35 -11.24
CA ILE A 244 -2.40 20.53 -9.89
C ILE A 244 -1.15 21.43 -9.96
N PRO A 245 -1.18 22.62 -9.37
CA PRO A 245 -0.01 23.51 -9.29
C PRO A 245 1.06 22.91 -8.37
N THR A 246 2.32 22.97 -8.80
CA THR A 246 3.44 22.40 -8.06
C THR A 246 4.61 23.36 -7.96
N MET A 247 5.32 23.26 -6.83
CA MET A 247 6.64 23.85 -6.67
C MET A 247 7.71 22.83 -7.08
N LEU A 248 8.84 23.32 -7.59
CA LEU A 248 9.97 22.48 -7.97
C LEU A 248 11.14 22.80 -7.03
N GLU A 249 11.70 21.77 -6.41
CA GLU A 249 12.92 21.86 -5.62
C GLU A 249 13.74 20.58 -5.84
N ASN A 250 14.89 20.73 -6.47
CA ASN A 250 15.72 19.56 -6.81
C ASN A 250 16.34 18.89 -5.58
N ASP A 251 16.70 19.70 -4.58
CA ASP A 251 17.30 19.20 -3.34
C ASP A 251 16.24 18.84 -2.31
N VAL A 252 16.22 17.58 -1.89
CA VAL A 252 15.22 17.03 -0.97
C VAL A 252 15.31 17.66 0.42
N GLU A 253 16.53 17.90 0.94
CA GLU A 253 16.73 18.52 2.26
C GLU A 253 16.18 19.96 2.26
N THR A 254 16.45 20.72 1.22
CA THR A 254 15.91 22.06 1.02
C THR A 254 14.39 22.06 0.89
N ALA A 255 13.82 21.10 0.14
CA ALA A 255 12.37 20.98 0.00
C ALA A 255 11.70 20.74 1.37
N ILE A 256 12.24 19.84 2.17
CA ILE A 256 11.74 19.51 3.51
C ILE A 256 11.86 20.71 4.45
N THR A 257 13.04 21.33 4.52
CA THR A 257 13.31 22.42 5.45
C THR A 257 12.43 23.64 5.20
N LYS A 258 12.19 23.98 3.91
CA LYS A 258 11.26 25.06 3.55
C LYS A 258 9.84 24.79 4.04
N ARG A 259 9.34 23.56 3.88
CA ARG A 259 7.95 23.23 4.27
C ARG A 259 7.77 23.18 5.79
N ILE A 260 8.76 22.66 6.52
CA ILE A 260 8.75 22.67 8.00
C ILE A 260 8.74 24.09 8.55
N GLY A 261 9.45 25.02 7.92
CA GLY A 261 9.52 26.43 8.34
C GLY A 261 8.21 27.21 8.13
N ASP A 262 7.41 26.84 7.13
CA ASP A 262 6.16 27.54 6.79
C ASP A 262 5.00 27.26 7.76
N GLY A 263 5.09 26.23 8.60
CA GLY A 263 4.20 25.98 9.73
C GLY A 263 2.74 25.60 9.42
N VAL A 264 2.45 25.05 8.24
CA VAL A 264 1.09 24.85 7.73
C VAL A 264 0.56 23.42 7.98
N GLY A 265 0.70 22.89 9.19
CA GLY A 265 0.12 21.58 9.53
C GLY A 265 1.08 20.41 9.31
N ASN A 266 0.58 19.26 8.81
CA ASN A 266 1.39 18.07 8.60
C ASN A 266 2.12 18.10 7.25
N LEU A 267 3.31 17.51 7.19
CA LEU A 267 4.09 17.30 5.97
C LEU A 267 4.10 15.82 5.60
N TYR A 268 3.63 15.48 4.40
CA TYR A 268 3.73 14.15 3.83
C TYR A 268 4.84 14.09 2.79
N VAL A 269 5.79 13.16 2.96
CA VAL A 269 6.91 12.97 2.05
C VAL A 269 6.76 11.60 1.40
N LEU A 270 6.35 11.59 0.14
CA LEU A 270 6.10 10.41 -0.67
C LEU A 270 7.30 10.15 -1.57
N VAL A 271 7.99 9.03 -1.39
CA VAL A 271 9.26 8.76 -2.06
C VAL A 271 9.27 7.39 -2.73
N ASN A 272 10.00 7.25 -3.83
CA ASN A 272 10.27 5.94 -4.37
C ASN A 272 11.50 5.28 -3.70
N TYR A 273 11.89 4.11 -4.16
CA TYR A 273 12.77 3.22 -3.40
C TYR A 273 14.14 3.83 -3.08
N THR A 274 14.86 4.38 -4.06
CA THR A 274 16.21 4.92 -3.79
C THR A 274 16.19 6.27 -3.07
N ALA A 275 15.10 7.03 -3.16
CA ALA A 275 14.93 8.26 -2.40
C ALA A 275 14.65 8.00 -0.91
N LEU A 276 14.11 6.81 -0.55
CA LEU A 276 13.65 6.50 0.80
C LEU A 276 14.74 6.65 1.86
N PHE A 277 15.88 5.98 1.69
CA PHE A 277 16.93 5.96 2.71
C PHE A 277 17.58 7.33 2.89
N THR A 278 17.81 8.05 1.78
CA THR A 278 18.36 9.41 1.83
C THR A 278 17.42 10.36 2.54
N THR A 279 16.14 10.35 2.18
CA THR A 279 15.11 11.19 2.81
C THR A 279 14.94 10.85 4.29
N ARG A 280 14.92 9.57 4.64
CA ARG A 280 14.83 9.12 6.03
C ARG A 280 16.00 9.62 6.88
N ASN A 281 17.23 9.57 6.35
CA ASN A 281 18.39 10.07 7.05
C ASN A 281 18.33 11.58 7.25
N ILE A 282 17.85 12.34 6.27
CA ILE A 282 17.59 13.78 6.39
C ILE A 282 16.59 14.04 7.51
N LEU A 283 15.45 13.34 7.52
CA LEU A 283 14.42 13.53 8.54
C LEU A 283 14.92 13.18 9.95
N LYS A 284 15.68 12.10 10.10
CA LYS A 284 16.30 11.73 11.39
C LYS A 284 17.29 12.78 11.89
N LYS A 285 18.10 13.32 10.99
CA LYS A 285 19.04 14.40 11.31
C LYS A 285 18.27 15.63 11.81
N LEU A 286 17.26 16.09 11.07
CA LEU A 286 16.45 17.25 11.43
C LEU A 286 15.63 17.05 12.72
N GLU A 287 15.19 15.82 13.02
CA GLU A 287 14.50 15.50 14.27
C GLU A 287 15.45 15.50 15.46
N GLY A 288 16.73 15.10 15.27
CA GLY A 288 17.77 15.08 16.31
C GLY A 288 18.46 16.43 16.56
N GLU A 289 18.33 17.38 15.68
CA GLU A 289 18.86 18.76 15.84
C GLU A 289 17.95 19.57 16.80
N LYS A 290 18.13 19.33 18.13
CA LYS A 290 17.59 20.18 19.19
C LYS A 290 18.71 20.88 19.93
#